data_9260b257acb0a136917d0d8d0e1099e6
#
_entry.id   9260b257acb0a136917d0d8d0e1099e6
#
_cell.length_a   1.000
_cell.length_b   1.000
_cell.length_c   1.000
_cell.angle_alpha   90.00
_cell.angle_beta   90.00
_cell.angle_gamma   90.00
#
_symmetry.space_group_name_H-M   'P 1'
#
loop_
_entity.id
_entity.type
_entity.pdbx_description
1 polymer ?
#
loop_
_entity_poly.entity_id
_entity_poly.type
_entity_poly.pdbx_seq_one_letter_code
_entity_poly.pdbx_strand_id
1 'polypeptide(L)'
;MKKFLVWLFCLILLTQPVFAQSEKLIILNTNTGQNTDADTGQNAGAGEQNSSDTTENTDNVNTQQTGNVDISAPSALLMEASTGQVIYEKDADSKRPPASVTKVMTLLLIFDALQEGKIHLEDEVTTSEYAASMGGSQVFLEPGEVQTVETLIKCISVASANDACVCMAEYICGNEQEFVNQMNERAKGLGMENTHFVNCN
;
A
#
# COMPACT_ATOMS: atom_id res chain seq x y z
N MET A 1 -24.63 -7.47 -23.83
CA MET A 1 -24.64 -6.04 -23.57
C MET A 1 -23.80 -5.62 -22.37
N LYS A 2 -23.62 -6.45 -21.31
CA LYS A 2 -22.82 -6.10 -20.11
C LYS A 2 -21.30 -6.02 -20.37
N LYS A 3 -20.75 -6.77 -21.32
CA LYS A 3 -19.32 -6.71 -21.69
C LYS A 3 -18.91 -5.42 -22.41
N PHE A 4 -19.85 -4.70 -22.99
CA PHE A 4 -19.60 -3.44 -23.69
C PHE A 4 -19.42 -2.26 -22.72
N LEU A 5 -20.02 -2.35 -21.53
CA LEU A 5 -19.97 -1.28 -20.52
C LEU A 5 -18.62 -1.23 -19.80
N VAL A 6 -18.01 -2.39 -19.55
CA VAL A 6 -16.68 -2.45 -18.90
C VAL A 6 -15.59 -1.97 -19.85
N TRP A 7 -15.69 -2.28 -21.14
CA TRP A 7 -14.78 -1.76 -22.16
C TRP A 7 -14.94 -0.25 -22.37
N LEU A 8 -16.16 0.26 -22.27
CA LEU A 8 -16.43 1.70 -22.39
C LEU A 8 -15.83 2.47 -21.20
N PHE A 9 -15.86 1.90 -20.00
CA PHE A 9 -15.27 2.53 -18.80
C PHE A 9 -13.72 2.55 -18.86
N CYS A 10 -13.09 1.49 -19.36
CA CYS A 10 -11.64 1.47 -19.63
C CYS A 10 -11.26 2.42 -20.78
N LEU A 11 -12.10 2.55 -21.81
CA LEU A 11 -11.83 3.44 -22.95
C LEU A 11 -11.98 4.92 -22.57
N ILE A 12 -12.89 5.25 -21.65
CA ILE A 12 -13.07 6.63 -21.13
C ILE A 12 -11.88 7.05 -20.27
N LEU A 13 -11.23 6.11 -19.57
CA LEU A 13 -9.99 6.38 -18.82
C LEU A 13 -8.77 6.59 -19.75
N LEU A 14 -8.81 6.05 -20.98
CA LEU A 14 -7.70 6.16 -21.95
C LEU A 14 -7.84 7.39 -22.88
N THR A 15 -8.99 8.08 -22.91
CA THR A 15 -9.24 9.22 -23.80
C THR A 15 -9.41 10.55 -23.09
N GLN A 16 -9.02 10.66 -21.83
CA GLN A 16 -8.99 11.97 -21.18
C GLN A 16 -7.88 12.80 -21.82
N PRO A 17 -8.17 14.03 -22.31
CA PRO A 17 -7.12 14.88 -22.81
C PRO A 17 -6.14 15.19 -21.68
N VAL A 18 -4.84 15.14 -22.00
CA VAL A 18 -3.76 15.57 -21.14
C VAL A 18 -3.93 17.07 -20.87
N PHE A 19 -4.82 17.42 -19.96
CA PHE A 19 -4.75 18.71 -19.28
C PHE A 19 -3.71 18.54 -18.18
N ALA A 20 -2.72 19.41 -18.21
CA ALA A 20 -1.72 19.55 -17.17
C ALA A 20 -2.42 19.67 -15.81
N GLN A 21 -2.66 18.54 -15.14
CA GLN A 21 -3.07 18.52 -13.75
C GLN A 21 -1.79 18.60 -12.93
N SER A 22 -1.74 19.61 -12.10
CA SER A 22 -0.74 19.75 -11.05
C SER A 22 -0.50 18.40 -10.38
N GLU A 23 0.73 17.94 -10.44
CA GLU A 23 1.21 16.70 -9.85
C GLU A 23 0.74 16.59 -8.40
N LYS A 24 -0.12 15.61 -8.12
CA LYS A 24 -0.47 15.30 -6.73
C LYS A 24 0.62 14.43 -6.15
N LEU A 25 1.39 15.04 -5.28
CA LEU A 25 2.38 14.36 -4.45
C LEU A 25 1.65 13.37 -3.52
N ILE A 26 1.87 12.07 -3.69
CA ILE A 26 1.41 11.04 -2.76
C ILE A 26 2.56 10.71 -1.82
N ILE A 27 2.50 11.20 -0.59
CA ILE A 27 3.46 10.87 0.47
C ILE A 27 2.84 9.77 1.32
N LEU A 28 3.41 8.58 1.30
CA LEU A 28 3.06 7.49 2.20
C LEU A 28 3.83 7.70 3.52
N ASN A 29 3.15 8.21 4.54
CA ASN A 29 3.70 8.35 5.88
C ASN A 29 3.29 7.17 6.75
N THR A 30 4.23 6.30 7.11
CA THR A 30 4.02 5.17 8.03
C THR A 30 4.37 5.54 9.47
N ASN A 31 3.85 6.65 9.99
CA ASN A 31 4.11 7.06 11.35
C ASN A 31 3.05 6.48 12.30
N THR A 32 3.34 5.34 12.91
CA THR A 32 2.62 4.87 14.11
C THR A 32 3.20 5.60 15.31
N GLY A 33 2.51 6.67 15.74
CA GLY A 33 2.91 7.47 16.88
C GLY A 33 2.91 6.68 18.18
N GLN A 34 4.04 6.69 18.87
CA GLN A 34 4.09 6.58 20.33
C GLN A 34 4.58 7.93 20.86
N ASN A 35 3.66 8.63 21.51
CA ASN A 35 4.01 9.77 22.36
C ASN A 35 4.72 9.25 23.61
N THR A 36 5.94 9.72 23.85
CA THR A 36 6.50 9.85 25.18
C THR A 36 7.20 11.18 25.27
N ASP A 37 6.67 12.01 26.16
CA ASP A 37 7.21 13.28 26.59
C ASP A 37 8.55 13.10 27.29
N ALA A 38 9.40 14.10 27.15
CA ALA A 38 10.25 14.74 28.14
C ALA A 38 11.65 15.08 27.61
N ASP A 39 11.87 16.30 27.58
CA ASP A 39 12.71 17.21 28.41
C ASP A 39 14.11 17.57 27.87
N THR A 40 14.23 18.86 27.75
CA THR A 40 15.36 19.81 27.83
C THR A 40 16.81 19.32 27.89
N GLY A 41 17.68 20.00 27.11
CA GLY A 41 19.10 20.14 27.43
C GLY A 41 19.94 20.80 26.34
N GLN A 42 20.22 22.06 26.56
CA GLN A 42 21.21 22.90 25.82
C GLN A 42 22.63 22.29 25.86
N ASN A 43 23.44 22.39 24.85
CA ASN A 43 24.59 23.30 24.84
C ASN A 43 25.46 23.25 23.59
N ALA A 44 26.13 24.35 23.37
CA ALA A 44 26.93 24.76 22.26
C ALA A 44 28.34 24.10 22.21
N GLY A 45 28.95 24.16 21.03
CA GLY A 45 30.43 23.98 20.92
C GLY A 45 30.92 24.00 19.47
N ALA A 46 31.50 25.10 19.10
CA ALA A 46 32.15 25.38 17.82
C ALA A 46 33.47 24.59 17.63
N GLY A 47 33.91 24.44 16.39
CA GLY A 47 35.26 24.02 16.09
C GLY A 47 35.49 23.80 14.59
N GLU A 48 36.21 24.72 14.02
CA GLU A 48 36.62 24.88 12.62
C GLU A 48 37.73 23.90 12.19
N GLN A 49 37.85 23.82 10.87
CA GLN A 49 39.04 23.80 9.98
C GLN A 49 39.46 22.45 9.37
N ASN A 50 39.31 22.35 8.10
CA ASN A 50 40.19 22.72 6.94
C ASN A 50 41.04 21.59 6.35
N SER A 51 40.95 21.49 5.08
CA SER A 51 41.87 21.40 3.96
C SER A 51 42.14 20.02 3.28
N SER A 52 41.84 20.12 2.04
CA SER A 52 42.62 19.87 0.81
C SER A 52 42.80 18.46 0.30
N ASP A 53 42.19 18.31 -0.88
CA ASP A 53 42.83 17.98 -2.17
C ASP A 53 43.14 16.53 -2.46
N THR A 54 42.55 15.96 -3.48
CA THR A 54 43.05 15.60 -4.80
C THR A 54 42.08 14.70 -5.55
N THR A 55 41.76 15.12 -6.73
CA THR A 55 41.19 14.53 -7.92
C THR A 55 41.32 13.02 -8.07
N GLU A 56 40.19 12.33 -8.39
CA GLU A 56 40.14 11.48 -9.56
C GLU A 56 38.70 11.30 -10.06
N ASN A 57 38.60 11.42 -11.35
CA ASN A 57 37.45 11.49 -12.20
C ASN A 57 36.95 10.07 -12.49
N THR A 58 35.71 9.75 -12.17
CA THR A 58 35.00 8.67 -12.89
C THR A 58 33.49 8.91 -12.83
N ASP A 59 32.97 9.01 -14.03
CA ASP A 59 31.58 8.78 -14.45
C ASP A 59 30.45 9.47 -13.68
N ASN A 60 30.09 10.64 -14.20
CA ASN A 60 28.85 11.37 -13.94
C ASN A 60 27.63 10.50 -14.31
N VAL A 61 27.15 9.71 -13.37
CA VAL A 61 25.73 9.42 -13.31
C VAL A 61 25.07 10.69 -12.81
N ASN A 62 24.34 11.35 -13.67
CA ASN A 62 23.61 12.59 -13.42
C ASN A 62 22.56 12.34 -12.34
N THR A 63 22.96 12.35 -11.09
CA THR A 63 22.06 12.41 -9.94
C THR A 63 21.51 13.81 -9.93
N GLN A 64 20.35 14.01 -10.54
CA GLN A 64 19.61 15.26 -10.40
C GLN A 64 19.44 15.51 -8.91
N GLN A 65 20.01 16.60 -8.47
CA GLN A 65 20.00 17.13 -7.13
C GLN A 65 18.54 17.39 -6.74
N THR A 66 17.89 16.38 -6.16
CA THR A 66 16.58 16.52 -5.53
C THR A 66 16.78 17.49 -4.37
N GLY A 67 16.04 18.60 -4.38
CA GLY A 67 16.08 19.58 -3.30
C GLY A 67 15.97 18.88 -1.95
N ASN A 68 16.66 19.39 -0.93
CA ASN A 68 16.69 18.80 0.40
C ASN A 68 15.27 18.79 1.00
N VAL A 69 14.51 17.72 0.74
CA VAL A 69 13.17 17.51 1.28
C VAL A 69 13.35 16.81 2.62
N ASP A 70 13.14 17.55 3.71
CA ASP A 70 13.16 16.95 5.05
C ASP A 70 11.81 16.27 5.33
N ILE A 71 11.83 14.94 5.39
CA ILE A 71 10.67 14.12 5.69
C ILE A 71 10.90 13.42 7.02
N SER A 72 9.98 13.62 7.97
CA SER A 72 10.05 13.00 9.30
C SER A 72 9.84 11.48 9.28
N ALA A 73 9.23 10.93 8.23
CA ALA A 73 9.05 9.49 8.09
C ALA A 73 10.39 8.75 8.07
N PRO A 74 10.51 7.59 8.72
CA PRO A 74 11.75 6.79 8.75
C PRO A 74 12.10 6.21 7.38
N SER A 75 11.12 5.97 6.50
CA SER A 75 11.33 5.59 5.10
C SER A 75 10.38 6.37 4.21
N ALA A 76 10.82 6.71 3.02
CA ALA A 76 9.98 7.39 2.02
C ALA A 76 10.45 7.05 0.60
N LEU A 77 9.50 6.93 -0.31
CA LEU A 77 9.72 6.76 -1.74
C LEU A 77 8.73 7.63 -2.52
N LEU A 78 9.24 8.42 -3.44
CA LEU A 78 8.44 9.15 -4.42
C LEU A 78 8.86 8.71 -5.81
N MET A 79 7.90 8.26 -6.59
CA MET A 79 8.13 7.72 -7.91
C MET A 79 7.12 8.32 -8.90
N GLU A 80 7.57 8.61 -10.10
CA GLU A 80 6.68 8.99 -11.20
C GLU A 80 5.93 7.75 -11.70
N ALA A 81 4.59 7.80 -11.74
CA ALA A 81 3.75 6.62 -11.91
C ALA A 81 3.78 6.02 -13.31
N SER A 82 4.04 6.82 -14.35
CA SER A 82 4.00 6.34 -15.73
C SER A 82 5.32 5.72 -16.18
N THR A 83 6.43 6.18 -15.64
CA THR A 83 7.79 5.76 -16.02
C THR A 83 8.46 4.84 -15.01
N GLY A 84 7.99 4.87 -13.74
CA GLY A 84 8.66 4.21 -12.64
C GLY A 84 9.93 4.92 -12.17
N GLN A 85 10.20 6.15 -12.65
CA GLN A 85 11.38 6.91 -12.26
C GLN A 85 11.28 7.33 -10.79
N VAL A 86 12.28 6.96 -9.99
CA VAL A 86 12.39 7.43 -8.60
C VAL A 86 12.81 8.88 -8.60
N ILE A 87 12.00 9.73 -7.94
CA ILE A 87 12.21 11.17 -7.80
C ILE A 87 12.88 11.47 -6.46
N TYR A 88 12.49 10.75 -5.41
CA TYR A 88 13.04 10.88 -4.07
C TYR A 88 12.99 9.55 -3.33
N GLU A 89 14.02 9.25 -2.58
CA GLU A 89 14.05 8.09 -1.69
C GLU A 89 14.77 8.41 -0.37
N LYS A 90 14.30 7.79 0.69
CA LYS A 90 14.89 7.80 2.02
C LYS A 90 14.69 6.43 2.64
N ASP A 91 15.77 5.68 2.83
CA ASP A 91 15.73 4.35 3.45
C ASP A 91 14.61 3.46 2.84
N ALA A 92 14.46 3.53 1.50
CA ALA A 92 13.33 2.94 0.78
C ALA A 92 13.36 1.41 0.77
N ASP A 93 14.54 0.80 0.86
CA ASP A 93 14.74 -0.65 0.85
C ASP A 93 14.69 -1.29 2.25
N SER A 94 14.56 -0.50 3.31
CA SER A 94 14.43 -1.03 4.67
C SER A 94 13.16 -1.86 4.83
N LYS A 95 13.29 -3.07 5.33
CA LYS A 95 12.14 -3.92 5.68
C LYS A 95 11.39 -3.33 6.86
N ARG A 96 10.13 -2.99 6.62
CA ARG A 96 9.25 -2.39 7.63
C ARG A 96 7.87 -3.03 7.60
N PRO A 97 7.18 -3.14 8.74
CA PRO A 97 5.78 -3.56 8.74
C PRO A 97 4.94 -2.46 8.05
N PRO A 98 4.22 -2.80 6.96
CA PRO A 98 3.49 -1.79 6.18
C PRO A 98 2.15 -1.40 6.79
N ALA A 99 1.76 -2.02 7.92
CA ALA A 99 0.44 -1.87 8.52
C ALA A 99 -0.68 -2.03 7.47
N SER A 100 -1.71 -1.20 7.49
CA SER A 100 -2.86 -1.32 6.55
C SER A 100 -2.53 -1.16 5.07
N VAL A 101 -1.29 -0.80 4.69
CA VAL A 101 -0.85 -0.88 3.29
C VAL A 101 -0.86 -2.34 2.78
N THR A 102 -0.77 -3.33 3.68
CA THR A 102 -1.03 -4.76 3.40
C THR A 102 -2.31 -4.97 2.58
N LYS A 103 -3.36 -4.21 2.85
CA LYS A 103 -4.67 -4.33 2.20
C LYS A 103 -4.66 -4.00 0.70
N VAL A 104 -3.61 -3.35 0.20
CA VAL A 104 -3.42 -3.16 -1.25
C VAL A 104 -3.27 -4.52 -1.93
N MET A 105 -2.51 -5.46 -1.34
CA MET A 105 -2.38 -6.82 -1.86
C MET A 105 -3.68 -7.61 -1.70
N THR A 106 -4.38 -7.44 -0.58
CA THR A 106 -5.70 -8.06 -0.34
C THR A 106 -6.70 -7.63 -1.42
N LEU A 107 -6.81 -6.33 -1.68
CA LEU A 107 -7.68 -5.80 -2.73
C LEU A 107 -7.24 -6.28 -4.13
N LEU A 108 -5.94 -6.38 -4.39
CA LEU A 108 -5.43 -6.89 -5.66
C LEU A 108 -5.93 -8.33 -5.91
N LEU A 109 -5.83 -9.23 -4.92
CA LEU A 109 -6.32 -10.60 -5.05
C LEU A 109 -7.85 -10.68 -5.19
N ILE A 110 -8.60 -9.81 -4.50
CA ILE A 110 -10.05 -9.70 -4.66
C ILE A 110 -10.39 -9.29 -6.10
N PHE A 111 -9.69 -8.29 -6.65
CA PHE A 111 -9.90 -7.86 -8.04
C PHE A 111 -9.44 -8.89 -9.06
N ASP A 112 -8.35 -9.63 -8.80
CA ASP A 112 -7.95 -10.76 -9.64
C ASP A 112 -9.07 -11.82 -9.67
N ALA A 113 -9.66 -12.17 -8.52
CA ALA A 113 -10.77 -13.13 -8.42
C ALA A 113 -12.05 -12.66 -9.15
N LEU A 114 -12.36 -11.35 -9.08
CA LEU A 114 -13.46 -10.74 -9.84
C LEU A 114 -13.19 -10.79 -11.35
N GLN A 115 -11.98 -10.47 -11.78
CA GLN A 115 -11.59 -10.49 -13.19
C GLN A 115 -11.61 -11.90 -13.77
N GLU A 116 -11.23 -12.90 -12.99
CA GLU A 116 -11.27 -14.31 -13.36
C GLU A 116 -12.71 -14.91 -13.32
N GLY A 117 -13.68 -14.16 -12.81
CA GLY A 117 -15.08 -14.59 -12.66
C GLY A 117 -15.28 -15.66 -11.58
N LYS A 118 -14.34 -15.78 -10.64
CA LYS A 118 -14.44 -16.66 -9.47
C LYS A 118 -15.47 -16.17 -8.47
N ILE A 119 -15.57 -14.83 -8.36
CA ILE A 119 -16.53 -14.11 -7.51
C ILE A 119 -17.19 -12.99 -8.30
N HIS A 120 -18.32 -12.48 -7.82
CA HIS A 120 -19.07 -11.38 -8.40
C HIS A 120 -19.37 -10.32 -7.34
N LEU A 121 -19.61 -9.08 -7.75
CA LEU A 121 -19.86 -7.97 -6.82
C LEU A 121 -21.12 -8.17 -5.97
N GLU A 122 -22.10 -8.87 -6.53
CA GLU A 122 -23.40 -9.15 -5.92
C GLU A 122 -23.41 -10.43 -5.05
N ASP A 123 -22.30 -11.20 -5.03
CA ASP A 123 -22.24 -12.41 -4.22
C ASP A 123 -22.36 -12.07 -2.73
N GLU A 124 -23.12 -12.89 -2.02
CA GLU A 124 -23.34 -12.77 -0.58
C GLU A 124 -22.25 -13.54 0.19
N VAL A 125 -21.60 -12.84 1.11
CA VAL A 125 -20.55 -13.37 1.97
C VAL A 125 -21.03 -13.33 3.40
N THR A 126 -20.99 -14.48 4.07
CA THR A 126 -21.38 -14.62 5.48
C THR A 126 -20.15 -14.42 6.36
N THR A 127 -20.24 -13.53 7.35
CA THR A 127 -19.19 -13.26 8.32
C THR A 127 -19.01 -14.44 9.27
N SER A 128 -17.80 -14.97 9.38
CA SER A 128 -17.44 -15.99 10.35
C SER A 128 -17.25 -15.40 11.77
N GLU A 129 -17.26 -16.27 12.80
CA GLU A 129 -16.87 -15.87 14.15
C GLU A 129 -15.43 -15.34 14.20
N TYR A 130 -14.54 -15.93 13.38
CA TYR A 130 -13.15 -15.49 13.31
C TYR A 130 -13.03 -14.11 12.68
N ALA A 131 -13.67 -13.85 11.55
CA ALA A 131 -13.68 -12.54 10.92
C ALA A 131 -14.26 -11.45 11.85
N ALA A 132 -15.39 -11.74 12.51
CA ALA A 132 -16.00 -10.83 13.47
C ALA A 132 -15.14 -10.55 14.71
N SER A 133 -14.20 -11.44 15.05
CA SER A 133 -13.30 -11.28 16.19
C SER A 133 -12.10 -10.38 15.92
N MET A 134 -11.93 -9.89 14.68
CA MET A 134 -10.79 -9.07 14.32
C MET A 134 -10.76 -7.76 15.10
N GLY A 135 -9.55 -7.41 15.56
CA GLY A 135 -9.32 -6.13 16.24
C GLY A 135 -8.80 -5.06 15.27
N GLY A 136 -8.51 -3.88 15.81
CA GLY A 136 -8.00 -2.75 15.05
C GLY A 136 -9.08 -2.00 14.27
N SER A 137 -8.78 -1.52 13.08
CA SER A 137 -9.78 -0.86 12.22
C SER A 137 -10.78 -1.89 11.72
N GLN A 138 -12.06 -1.68 11.94
CA GLN A 138 -13.12 -2.63 11.60
C GLN A 138 -14.44 -1.89 11.38
N VAL A 139 -15.40 -2.52 10.75
CA VAL A 139 -16.77 -2.04 10.56
C VAL A 139 -17.75 -2.76 11.48
N PHE A 140 -17.24 -3.59 12.40
CA PHE A 140 -17.99 -4.31 13.43
C PHE A 140 -19.01 -5.29 12.84
N LEU A 141 -18.58 -6.10 11.86
CA LEU A 141 -19.40 -7.18 11.33
C LEU A 141 -19.72 -8.20 12.42
N GLU A 142 -21.00 -8.60 12.51
CA GLU A 142 -21.44 -9.60 13.46
C GLU A 142 -21.31 -11.03 12.90
N PRO A 143 -21.07 -12.06 13.74
CA PRO A 143 -21.08 -13.44 13.29
C PRO A 143 -22.41 -13.81 12.62
N GLY A 144 -22.36 -14.35 11.42
CA GLY A 144 -23.54 -14.69 10.63
C GLY A 144 -24.14 -13.52 9.85
N GLU A 145 -23.61 -12.30 9.99
CA GLU A 145 -24.00 -11.17 9.16
C GLU A 145 -23.61 -11.43 7.70
N VAL A 146 -24.52 -11.06 6.78
CA VAL A 146 -24.32 -11.25 5.34
C VAL A 146 -24.14 -9.89 4.68
N GLN A 147 -23.05 -9.75 3.92
CA GLN A 147 -22.75 -8.57 3.13
C GLN A 147 -22.39 -8.95 1.70
N THR A 148 -22.57 -8.03 0.76
CA THR A 148 -22.11 -8.27 -0.61
C THR A 148 -20.62 -8.05 -0.76
N VAL A 149 -19.98 -8.73 -1.72
CA VAL A 149 -18.58 -8.51 -2.10
C VAL A 149 -18.32 -7.01 -2.35
N GLU A 150 -19.23 -6.30 -3.05
CA GLU A 150 -19.12 -4.87 -3.28
C GLU A 150 -19.03 -4.07 -1.97
N THR A 151 -19.90 -4.40 -1.00
CA THR A 151 -19.91 -3.73 0.31
C THR A 151 -18.61 -3.99 1.06
N LEU A 152 -18.13 -5.25 1.10
CA LEU A 152 -16.88 -5.61 1.78
C LEU A 152 -15.67 -4.92 1.16
N ILE A 153 -15.59 -4.80 -0.17
CA ILE A 153 -14.55 -4.01 -0.85
C ILE A 153 -14.57 -2.54 -0.39
N LYS A 154 -15.75 -1.94 -0.27
CA LYS A 154 -15.90 -0.57 0.26
C LYS A 154 -15.45 -0.46 1.71
N CYS A 155 -15.80 -1.44 2.56
CA CYS A 155 -15.35 -1.50 3.95
C CYS A 155 -13.82 -1.58 4.05
N ILE A 156 -13.18 -2.40 3.23
CA ILE A 156 -11.71 -2.52 3.18
C ILE A 156 -11.07 -1.21 2.72
N SER A 157 -11.53 -0.64 1.62
CA SER A 157 -10.88 0.51 0.98
C SER A 157 -11.12 1.84 1.70
N VAL A 158 -12.27 2.04 2.32
CA VAL A 158 -12.66 3.30 2.96
C VAL A 158 -12.41 3.29 4.45
N ALA A 159 -12.84 2.22 5.16
CA ALA A 159 -12.71 2.09 6.61
C ALA A 159 -11.45 1.30 7.04
N SER A 160 -10.71 0.74 6.08
CA SER A 160 -9.56 -0.13 6.37
C SER A 160 -9.93 -1.32 7.25
N ALA A 161 -11.11 -1.91 7.03
CA ALA A 161 -11.75 -2.89 7.88
C ALA A 161 -11.03 -4.25 7.88
N ASN A 162 -10.50 -4.67 9.01
CA ASN A 162 -9.81 -5.95 9.18
C ASN A 162 -10.78 -7.14 9.10
N ASP A 163 -11.96 -7.01 9.73
CA ASP A 163 -13.05 -7.99 9.67
C ASP A 163 -13.48 -8.27 8.22
N ALA A 164 -13.67 -7.23 7.41
CA ALA A 164 -14.00 -7.37 6.01
C ALA A 164 -12.87 -8.02 5.19
N CYS A 165 -11.59 -7.77 5.51
CA CYS A 165 -10.46 -8.45 4.87
C CYS A 165 -10.52 -9.96 5.09
N VAL A 166 -10.75 -10.38 6.35
CA VAL A 166 -10.83 -11.81 6.70
C VAL A 166 -12.06 -12.45 6.07
N CYS A 167 -13.23 -11.79 6.08
CA CYS A 167 -14.41 -12.27 5.37
C CYS A 167 -14.11 -12.58 3.90
N MET A 168 -13.46 -11.65 3.20
CA MET A 168 -13.11 -11.84 1.79
C MET A 168 -12.05 -12.93 1.59
N ALA A 169 -11.06 -13.02 2.48
CA ALA A 169 -10.04 -14.06 2.44
C ALA A 169 -10.65 -15.47 2.59
N GLU A 170 -11.54 -15.63 3.58
CA GLU A 170 -12.26 -16.89 3.80
C GLU A 170 -13.20 -17.22 2.65
N TYR A 171 -13.89 -16.23 2.08
CA TYR A 171 -14.80 -16.44 0.96
C TYR A 171 -14.07 -16.92 -0.30
N ILE A 172 -12.90 -16.34 -0.61
CA ILE A 172 -12.14 -16.65 -1.83
C ILE A 172 -11.36 -17.96 -1.69
N CYS A 173 -10.73 -18.19 -0.53
CA CYS A 173 -9.77 -19.28 -0.32
C CYS A 173 -10.18 -20.29 0.74
N GLY A 174 -11.33 -20.11 1.38
CA GLY A 174 -11.82 -21.00 2.45
C GLY A 174 -11.24 -20.70 3.83
N ASN A 175 -10.10 -20.04 3.92
CA ASN A 175 -9.48 -19.56 5.16
C ASN A 175 -8.43 -18.48 4.89
N GLU A 176 -8.09 -17.69 5.92
CA GLU A 176 -7.11 -16.62 5.82
C GLU A 176 -5.71 -17.14 5.45
N GLN A 177 -5.27 -18.28 6.00
CA GLN A 177 -3.93 -18.81 5.74
C GLN A 177 -3.69 -19.11 4.27
N GLU A 178 -4.67 -19.71 3.60
CA GLU A 178 -4.57 -20.00 2.17
C GLU A 178 -4.56 -18.72 1.33
N PHE A 179 -5.34 -17.72 1.75
CA PHE A 179 -5.31 -16.41 1.12
C PHE A 179 -3.93 -15.75 1.27
N VAL A 180 -3.31 -15.82 2.45
CA VAL A 180 -1.95 -15.32 2.71
C VAL A 180 -0.92 -16.05 1.86
N ASN A 181 -1.07 -17.36 1.66
CA ASN A 181 -0.23 -18.12 0.74
C ASN A 181 -0.31 -17.54 -0.68
N GLN A 182 -1.53 -17.23 -1.16
CA GLN A 182 -1.73 -16.60 -2.47
C GLN A 182 -1.16 -15.18 -2.53
N MET A 183 -1.27 -14.38 -1.44
CA MET A 183 -0.61 -13.06 -1.36
C MET A 183 0.90 -13.19 -1.57
N ASN A 184 1.54 -14.16 -0.93
CA ASN A 184 2.98 -14.38 -1.06
C ASN A 184 3.38 -14.88 -2.46
N GLU A 185 2.58 -15.77 -3.08
CA GLU A 185 2.80 -16.18 -4.46
C GLU A 185 2.59 -15.01 -5.44
N ARG A 186 1.59 -14.16 -5.20
CA ARG A 186 1.36 -12.96 -6.01
C ARG A 186 2.50 -11.98 -5.90
N ALA A 187 3.02 -11.76 -4.68
CA ALA A 187 4.20 -10.93 -4.44
C ALA A 187 5.41 -11.43 -5.23
N LYS A 188 5.68 -12.73 -5.21
CA LYS A 188 6.72 -13.38 -5.99
C LYS A 188 6.54 -13.13 -7.50
N GLY A 189 5.31 -13.33 -8.00
CA GLY A 189 4.97 -13.10 -9.40
C GLY A 189 5.16 -11.63 -9.84
N LEU A 190 5.09 -10.69 -8.89
CA LEU A 190 5.35 -9.26 -9.11
C LEU A 190 6.82 -8.87 -8.92
N GLY A 191 7.71 -9.82 -8.60
CA GLY A 191 9.13 -9.53 -8.35
C GLY A 191 9.40 -8.88 -6.99
N MET A 192 8.48 -8.96 -6.04
CA MET A 192 8.62 -8.39 -4.69
C MET A 192 9.43 -9.33 -3.78
N GLU A 193 10.71 -9.53 -4.08
CA GLU A 193 11.56 -10.55 -3.46
C GLU A 193 11.76 -10.38 -1.95
N ASN A 194 11.61 -9.16 -1.44
CA ASN A 194 11.81 -8.81 -0.03
C ASN A 194 10.50 -8.65 0.75
N THR A 195 9.37 -8.99 0.15
CA THR A 195 8.04 -8.87 0.75
C THR A 195 7.55 -10.23 1.26
N HIS A 196 6.99 -10.25 2.47
CA HIS A 196 6.37 -11.43 3.04
C HIS A 196 5.14 -11.05 3.86
N PHE A 197 4.01 -11.61 3.48
CA PHE A 197 2.73 -11.43 4.16
C PHE A 197 2.51 -12.53 5.19
N VAL A 198 1.98 -12.17 6.36
CA VAL A 198 1.64 -13.10 7.46
C VAL A 198 0.14 -13.05 7.82
N ASN A 199 -0.58 -12.05 7.33
CA ASN A 199 -2.03 -11.87 7.43
C ASN A 199 -2.54 -11.11 6.21
N CYS A 200 -3.86 -10.96 6.10
CA CYS A 200 -4.51 -10.23 5.00
C CYS A 200 -4.90 -8.79 5.35
N ASN A 201 -4.51 -8.22 6.54
CA ASN A 201 -5.04 -6.95 7.03
C ASN A 201 -3.97 -6.01 7.64
#